data_0fa6a49ef4ea92a4d7fd712a8ca25045
#
_entry.id   0fa6a49ef4ea92a4d7fd712a8ca25045
#
_cell.length_a   1.000
_cell.length_b   1.000
_cell.length_c   1.000
_cell.angle_alpha   90.00
_cell.angle_beta   90.00
_cell.angle_gamma   90.00
#
_symmetry.space_group_name_H-M   'P 1'
#
loop_
_entity.id
_entity.type
_entity.pdbx_description
1 polymer ?
#
loop_
_entity_poly.entity_id
_entity_poly.type
_entity_poly.pdbx_seq_one_letter_code
_entity_poly.pdbx_strand_id
1 'polypeptide(L)'
;MLTKQAKPQEVQALPITHPENFPVASILCPPHLRPAIAAIYAFARAADDIADEGHLSAEERLKSLTAFRHELLATTESSGAQADIFSPLHQVIEQFTLPVSLLDDLLKAFEQDVKATAQGATYPNLSALLSYCQLSANPVGRLLLHLYGVNDAQALQKSDAICSALQLINFWQDLSEDIPRGRFYLPQDQTQQETPLLIEALCAHAHQLMMQGAPLVHQVPGRAGW
;
A
#
# COMPACT_ATOMS: atom_id res chain seq x y z
N MET A 1 3.20 2.08 -49.09
CA MET A 1 3.74 2.85 -47.98
C MET A 1 3.41 2.09 -46.69
N LEU A 2 4.37 1.40 -46.10
CA LEU A 2 4.22 0.61 -44.87
C LEU A 2 4.46 1.54 -43.69
N THR A 3 3.45 1.80 -42.89
CA THR A 3 3.52 2.56 -41.64
C THR A 3 4.30 1.71 -40.61
N LYS A 4 5.50 2.19 -40.22
CA LYS A 4 6.28 1.65 -39.11
C LYS A 4 5.47 1.85 -37.82
N GLN A 5 5.00 0.77 -37.22
CA GLN A 5 4.52 0.77 -35.84
C GLN A 5 5.69 1.09 -34.93
N ALA A 6 5.58 2.14 -34.13
CA ALA A 6 6.53 2.47 -33.08
C ALA A 6 6.50 1.35 -32.01
N LYS A 7 7.67 0.82 -31.66
CA LYS A 7 7.81 -0.11 -30.52
C LYS A 7 7.46 0.63 -29.22
N PRO A 8 6.74 -0.02 -28.26
CA PRO A 8 6.55 0.56 -26.95
C PRO A 8 7.92 0.84 -26.30
N GLN A 9 8.10 2.02 -25.73
CA GLN A 9 9.26 2.34 -24.91
C GLN A 9 9.29 1.41 -23.69
N GLU A 10 10.37 0.68 -23.50
CA GLU A 10 10.63 -0.09 -22.28
C GLU A 10 10.81 0.88 -21.11
N VAL A 11 9.88 0.85 -20.16
CA VAL A 11 10.02 1.54 -18.87
C VAL A 11 11.13 0.86 -18.10
N GLN A 12 12.26 1.56 -17.87
CA GLN A 12 13.33 1.06 -17.02
C GLN A 12 12.85 1.03 -15.57
N ALA A 13 12.83 -0.18 -14.97
CA ALA A 13 12.51 -0.34 -13.55
C ALA A 13 13.65 0.27 -12.71
N LEU A 14 13.29 1.15 -11.77
CA LEU A 14 14.20 1.66 -10.75
C LEU A 14 14.66 0.53 -9.82
N PRO A 15 15.93 0.53 -9.34
CA PRO A 15 16.40 -0.49 -8.42
C PRO A 15 15.70 -0.35 -7.06
N ILE A 16 15.10 -1.44 -6.58
CA ILE A 16 14.50 -1.52 -5.26
C ILE A 16 15.63 -1.65 -4.23
N THR A 17 15.78 -0.64 -3.36
CA THR A 17 16.89 -0.54 -2.40
C THR A 17 16.53 -0.93 -0.96
N HIS A 18 15.23 -1.19 -0.66
CA HIS A 18 14.76 -1.51 0.69
C HIS A 18 14.22 -2.95 0.78
N PRO A 19 14.44 -3.65 1.93
CA PRO A 19 13.80 -4.94 2.18
C PRO A 19 12.31 -4.74 2.44
N GLU A 20 11.49 -5.23 1.52
CA GLU A 20 10.03 -5.16 1.61
C GLU A 20 9.45 -6.50 2.05
N ASN A 21 8.34 -6.47 2.79
CA ASN A 21 7.63 -7.67 3.25
C ASN A 21 6.94 -8.44 2.12
N PHE A 22 6.84 -7.86 0.92
CA PHE A 22 6.39 -8.57 -0.28
C PHE A 22 7.31 -8.27 -1.47
N PRO A 23 7.50 -9.24 -2.38
CA PRO A 23 8.44 -9.11 -3.49
C PRO A 23 7.86 -8.23 -4.60
N VAL A 24 8.13 -6.93 -4.55
CA VAL A 24 7.58 -5.89 -5.45
C VAL A 24 7.85 -6.16 -6.94
N ALA A 25 9.00 -6.70 -7.29
CA ALA A 25 9.33 -7.06 -8.68
C ALA A 25 9.66 -8.55 -8.79
N SER A 26 8.89 -9.39 -8.08
CA SER A 26 9.11 -10.83 -8.02
C SER A 26 9.15 -11.48 -9.41
N ILE A 27 10.00 -12.49 -9.56
CA ILE A 27 10.00 -13.41 -10.69
C ILE A 27 8.64 -14.12 -10.86
N LEU A 28 7.81 -14.15 -9.80
CA LEU A 28 6.46 -14.69 -9.82
C LEU A 28 5.48 -13.80 -10.59
N CYS A 29 5.75 -12.48 -10.66
CA CYS A 29 4.92 -11.54 -11.43
C CYS A 29 5.19 -11.69 -12.93
N PRO A 30 4.16 -11.71 -13.77
CA PRO A 30 4.29 -11.71 -15.21
C PRO A 30 5.15 -10.52 -15.68
N PRO A 31 6.09 -10.73 -16.61
CA PRO A 31 7.02 -9.67 -17.04
C PRO A 31 6.34 -8.37 -17.48
N HIS A 32 5.17 -8.48 -18.15
CA HIS A 32 4.43 -7.32 -18.64
C HIS A 32 3.75 -6.50 -17.54
N LEU A 33 3.55 -7.04 -16.33
CA LEU A 33 2.98 -6.32 -15.19
C LEU A 33 4.05 -5.69 -14.28
N ARG A 34 5.30 -6.14 -14.36
CA ARG A 34 6.38 -5.65 -13.48
C ARG A 34 6.58 -4.14 -13.54
N PRO A 35 6.57 -3.47 -14.72
CA PRO A 35 6.69 -2.01 -14.78
C PRO A 35 5.55 -1.31 -14.05
N ALA A 36 4.31 -1.82 -14.18
CA ALA A 36 3.14 -1.25 -13.49
C ALA A 36 3.24 -1.40 -11.97
N ILE A 37 3.64 -2.58 -11.51
CA ILE A 37 3.86 -2.85 -10.07
C ILE A 37 4.97 -1.95 -9.53
N ALA A 38 6.08 -1.78 -10.27
CA ALA A 38 7.18 -0.91 -9.86
C ALA A 38 6.77 0.57 -9.78
N ALA A 39 5.94 1.07 -10.71
CA ALA A 39 5.43 2.44 -10.67
C ALA A 39 4.50 2.69 -9.47
N ILE A 40 3.59 1.74 -9.18
CA ILE A 40 2.72 1.81 -7.99
C ILE A 40 3.57 1.79 -6.70
N TYR A 41 4.57 0.93 -6.64
CA TYR A 41 5.48 0.86 -5.49
C TYR A 41 6.27 2.16 -5.30
N ALA A 42 6.86 2.70 -6.38
CA ALA A 42 7.61 3.94 -6.31
C ALA A 42 6.75 5.11 -5.81
N PHE A 43 5.48 5.18 -6.24
CA PHE A 43 4.52 6.15 -5.74
C PHE A 43 4.24 5.96 -4.25
N ALA A 44 3.90 4.74 -3.82
CA ALA A 44 3.58 4.46 -2.42
C ALA A 44 4.79 4.74 -1.51
N ARG A 45 6.00 4.32 -1.91
CA ARG A 45 7.22 4.56 -1.15
C ARG A 45 7.57 6.04 -1.03
N ALA A 46 7.44 6.81 -2.11
CA ALA A 46 7.70 8.25 -2.07
C ALA A 46 6.71 8.99 -1.15
N ALA A 47 5.45 8.56 -1.12
CA ALA A 47 4.45 9.11 -0.20
C ALA A 47 4.75 8.74 1.26
N ASP A 48 5.18 7.50 1.50
CA ASP A 48 5.65 7.01 2.80
C ASP A 48 6.84 7.82 3.32
N ASP A 49 7.87 8.02 2.48
CA ASP A 49 9.05 8.84 2.81
C ASP A 49 8.67 10.29 3.19
N ILE A 50 7.68 10.89 2.49
CA ILE A 50 7.16 12.21 2.85
C ILE A 50 6.50 12.18 4.24
N ALA A 51 5.77 11.12 4.56
CA ALA A 51 5.06 10.99 5.83
C ALA A 51 6.01 10.73 7.01
N ASP A 52 7.09 9.95 6.77
CA ASP A 52 7.87 9.34 7.84
C ASP A 52 9.29 9.85 7.98
N GLU A 53 9.95 10.19 6.87
CA GLU A 53 11.38 10.45 6.87
C GLU A 53 11.73 11.95 7.02
N GLY A 54 12.97 12.22 7.49
CA GLY A 54 13.49 13.57 7.65
C GLY A 54 12.95 14.31 8.88
N HIS A 55 13.18 15.64 8.92
CA HIS A 55 12.93 16.50 10.08
C HIS A 55 11.77 17.47 9.89
N LEU A 56 10.90 17.23 8.91
CA LEU A 56 9.75 18.08 8.66
C LEU A 56 8.72 18.01 9.79
N SER A 57 8.09 19.15 10.09
CA SER A 57 6.93 19.21 10.98
C SER A 57 5.72 18.47 10.37
N ALA A 58 4.75 18.10 11.19
CA ALA A 58 3.51 17.49 10.72
C ALA A 58 2.77 18.36 9.69
N GLU A 59 2.77 19.68 9.87
CA GLU A 59 2.15 20.62 8.93
C GLU A 59 2.85 20.62 7.57
N GLU A 60 4.19 20.63 7.56
CA GLU A 60 4.99 20.59 6.33
C GLU A 60 4.80 19.24 5.60
N ARG A 61 4.73 18.11 6.32
CA ARG A 61 4.43 16.79 5.75
C ARG A 61 3.05 16.76 5.11
N LEU A 62 2.03 17.24 5.79
CA LEU A 62 0.66 17.31 5.26
C LEU A 62 0.56 18.20 4.02
N LYS A 63 1.29 19.32 4.01
CA LYS A 63 1.38 20.20 2.84
C LYS A 63 2.05 19.48 1.66
N SER A 64 3.13 18.75 1.93
CA SER A 64 3.84 17.96 0.91
C SER A 64 2.97 16.83 0.35
N LEU A 65 2.24 16.08 1.20
CA LEU A 65 1.28 15.06 0.77
C LEU A 65 0.13 15.66 -0.04
N THR A 66 -0.34 16.86 0.31
CA THR A 66 -1.35 17.58 -0.48
C THR A 66 -0.81 17.93 -1.87
N ALA A 67 0.42 18.44 -1.98
CA ALA A 67 1.06 18.70 -3.26
C ALA A 67 1.25 17.41 -4.08
N PHE A 68 1.66 16.33 -3.44
CA PHE A 68 1.83 15.01 -4.05
C PHE A 68 0.50 14.46 -4.60
N ARG A 69 -0.62 14.68 -3.88
CA ARG A 69 -1.97 14.36 -4.37
C ARG A 69 -2.36 15.20 -5.59
N HIS A 70 -1.98 16.47 -5.64
CA HIS A 70 -2.25 17.30 -6.83
C HIS A 70 -1.54 16.75 -8.07
N GLU A 71 -0.29 16.27 -7.94
CA GLU A 71 0.43 15.61 -9.04
C GLU A 71 -0.25 14.30 -9.47
N LEU A 72 -0.74 13.48 -8.53
CA LEU A 72 -1.50 12.26 -8.85
C LEU A 72 -2.74 12.57 -9.70
N LEU A 73 -3.43 13.66 -9.40
CA LEU A 73 -4.69 14.04 -10.06
C LEU A 73 -4.47 14.93 -11.29
N ALA A 74 -3.24 15.33 -11.60
CA ALA A 74 -2.93 16.15 -12.76
C ALA A 74 -3.18 15.38 -14.06
N THR A 75 -3.78 16.07 -15.04
CA THR A 75 -4.04 15.52 -16.38
C THR A 75 -2.94 15.86 -17.39
N THR A 76 -1.95 16.63 -16.97
CA THR A 76 -0.82 17.07 -17.79
C THR A 76 0.44 16.32 -17.41
N GLU A 77 1.39 16.19 -18.34
CA GLU A 77 2.69 15.58 -18.06
C GLU A 77 3.36 16.27 -16.87
N SER A 78 3.72 15.47 -15.86
CA SER A 78 4.44 15.96 -14.70
C SER A 78 5.79 16.50 -15.12
N SER A 79 6.04 17.78 -14.82
CA SER A 79 7.32 18.44 -15.08
C SER A 79 7.91 18.92 -13.74
N GLY A 80 9.08 18.42 -13.36
CA GLY A 80 9.73 18.83 -12.12
C GLY A 80 10.40 17.68 -11.36
N ALA A 81 10.69 17.90 -10.07
CA ALA A 81 11.46 16.98 -9.23
C ALA A 81 10.80 15.60 -9.00
N GLN A 82 9.50 15.47 -9.26
CA GLN A 82 8.73 14.22 -9.08
C GLN A 82 8.34 13.55 -10.40
N ALA A 83 8.82 14.06 -11.53
CA ALA A 83 8.52 13.51 -12.86
C ALA A 83 8.91 12.02 -12.97
N ASP A 84 9.98 11.61 -12.33
CA ASP A 84 10.46 10.22 -12.33
C ASP A 84 9.47 9.24 -11.65
N ILE A 85 8.60 9.75 -10.77
CA ILE A 85 7.56 8.96 -10.09
C ILE A 85 6.25 9.04 -10.88
N PHE A 86 5.80 10.25 -11.20
CA PHE A 86 4.47 10.45 -11.76
C PHE A 86 4.37 10.15 -13.25
N SER A 87 5.42 10.37 -14.05
CA SER A 87 5.36 10.05 -15.48
C SER A 87 5.15 8.55 -15.75
N PRO A 88 5.89 7.61 -15.11
CA PRO A 88 5.59 6.19 -15.22
C PRO A 88 4.23 5.81 -14.65
N LEU A 89 3.82 6.43 -13.53
CA LEU A 89 2.55 6.14 -12.88
C LEU A 89 1.36 6.55 -13.76
N HIS A 90 1.38 7.74 -14.36
CA HIS A 90 0.32 8.19 -15.27
C HIS A 90 0.20 7.31 -16.51
N GLN A 91 1.33 6.86 -17.09
CA GLN A 91 1.32 5.88 -18.19
C GLN A 91 0.64 4.56 -17.75
N VAL A 92 0.91 4.09 -16.54
CA VAL A 92 0.30 2.87 -16.01
C VAL A 92 -1.20 3.08 -15.73
N ILE A 93 -1.59 4.24 -15.16
CA ILE A 93 -2.99 4.59 -14.95
C ILE A 93 -3.76 4.57 -16.27
N GLU A 94 -3.21 5.18 -17.32
CA GLU A 94 -3.84 5.21 -18.65
C GLU A 94 -3.87 3.80 -19.26
N GLN A 95 -2.75 3.10 -19.29
CA GLN A 95 -2.62 1.78 -19.93
C GLN A 95 -3.54 0.73 -19.33
N PHE A 96 -3.67 0.70 -17.99
CA PHE A 96 -4.44 -0.30 -17.26
C PHE A 96 -5.79 0.23 -16.76
N THR A 97 -6.09 1.49 -16.99
CA THR A 97 -7.30 2.15 -16.42
C THR A 97 -7.35 1.96 -14.90
N LEU A 98 -6.21 2.20 -14.23
CA LEU A 98 -6.12 1.99 -12.79
C LEU A 98 -7.10 2.87 -12.03
N PRO A 99 -7.77 2.34 -11.01
CA PRO A 99 -8.65 3.14 -10.15
C PRO A 99 -7.83 4.09 -9.26
N VAL A 100 -7.70 5.35 -9.69
CA VAL A 100 -6.94 6.40 -8.99
C VAL A 100 -7.38 6.59 -7.53
N SER A 101 -8.65 6.28 -7.23
CA SER A 101 -9.18 6.31 -5.86
C SER A 101 -8.39 5.42 -4.88
N LEU A 102 -7.86 4.28 -5.34
CA LEU A 102 -7.06 3.39 -4.49
C LEU A 102 -5.67 4.00 -4.17
N LEU A 103 -5.09 4.74 -5.11
CA LEU A 103 -3.85 5.50 -4.88
C LEU A 103 -4.10 6.67 -3.93
N ASP A 104 -5.24 7.34 -4.06
CA ASP A 104 -5.67 8.41 -3.15
C ASP A 104 -5.95 7.89 -1.74
N ASP A 105 -6.47 6.67 -1.60
CA ASP A 105 -6.69 6.05 -0.29
C ASP A 105 -5.38 5.81 0.46
N LEU A 106 -4.30 5.43 -0.24
CA LEU A 106 -2.95 5.36 0.37
C LEU A 106 -2.48 6.73 0.89
N LEU A 107 -2.70 7.80 0.12
CA LEU A 107 -2.35 9.15 0.58
C LEU A 107 -3.16 9.57 1.82
N LYS A 108 -4.44 9.20 1.88
CA LYS A 108 -5.27 9.43 3.08
C LYS A 108 -4.73 8.67 4.31
N ALA A 109 -4.24 7.45 4.11
CA ALA A 109 -3.60 6.68 5.19
C ALA A 109 -2.35 7.42 5.71
N PHE A 110 -1.45 7.85 4.84
CA PHE A 110 -0.26 8.60 5.23
C PHE A 110 -0.59 9.93 5.92
N GLU A 111 -1.61 10.67 5.44
CA GLU A 111 -2.08 11.86 6.15
C GLU A 111 -2.65 11.54 7.54
N GLN A 112 -3.34 10.40 7.68
CA GLN A 112 -3.83 9.94 8.97
C GLN A 112 -2.68 9.62 9.92
N ASP A 113 -1.62 8.95 9.44
CA ASP A 113 -0.44 8.62 10.25
C ASP A 113 0.30 9.87 10.73
N VAL A 114 0.53 10.84 9.85
CA VAL A 114 1.13 12.12 10.24
C VAL A 114 0.34 12.80 11.35
N LYS A 115 -1.00 12.83 11.24
CA LYS A 115 -1.89 13.43 12.25
C LYS A 115 -1.88 12.64 13.54
N ALA A 116 -2.00 11.31 13.45
CA ALA A 116 -2.03 10.41 14.60
C ALA A 116 -0.72 10.49 15.40
N THR A 117 0.43 10.43 14.73
CA THR A 117 1.75 10.55 15.35
C THR A 117 1.92 11.89 16.06
N ALA A 118 1.53 13.00 15.40
CA ALA A 118 1.63 14.34 16.00
C ALA A 118 0.76 14.51 17.24
N GLN A 119 -0.34 13.77 17.36
CA GLN A 119 -1.31 13.85 18.45
C GLN A 119 -1.09 12.75 19.50
N GLY A 120 -0.20 11.78 19.28
CA GLY A 120 -0.07 10.57 20.09
C GLY A 120 -1.38 9.77 20.12
N ALA A 121 -2.10 9.77 18.98
CA ALA A 121 -3.39 9.11 18.89
C ALA A 121 -3.26 7.58 18.88
N THR A 122 -4.26 6.91 19.44
CA THR A 122 -4.32 5.45 19.56
C THR A 122 -5.58 4.92 18.90
N TYR A 123 -5.64 3.62 18.65
CA TYR A 123 -6.82 2.97 18.10
C TYR A 123 -7.69 2.42 19.25
N PRO A 124 -8.97 2.83 19.38
CA PRO A 124 -9.82 2.41 20.51
C PRO A 124 -10.06 0.90 20.53
N ASN A 125 -10.13 0.26 19.36
CA ASN A 125 -10.39 -1.17 19.21
C ASN A 125 -9.84 -1.68 17.87
N LEU A 126 -9.90 -3.00 17.68
CA LEU A 126 -9.45 -3.66 16.46
C LEU A 126 -10.23 -3.21 15.22
N SER A 127 -11.53 -2.91 15.34
CA SER A 127 -12.35 -2.43 14.20
C SER A 127 -11.83 -1.09 13.66
N ALA A 128 -11.41 -0.18 14.55
CA ALA A 128 -10.80 1.09 14.15
C ALA A 128 -9.46 0.87 13.43
N LEU A 129 -8.65 -0.08 13.90
CA LEU A 129 -7.38 -0.44 13.25
C LEU A 129 -7.63 -1.10 11.89
N LEU A 130 -8.63 -1.97 11.76
CA LEU A 130 -9.03 -2.54 10.46
C LEU A 130 -9.56 -1.47 9.49
N SER A 131 -10.27 -0.45 9.99
CA SER A 131 -10.68 0.68 9.16
C SER A 131 -9.49 1.46 8.59
N TYR A 132 -8.41 1.58 9.37
CA TYR A 132 -7.16 2.12 8.87
C TYR A 132 -6.51 1.20 7.80
N CYS A 133 -6.51 -0.12 7.98
CA CYS A 133 -6.01 -1.08 6.98
C CYS A 133 -6.76 -0.97 5.63
N GLN A 134 -8.03 -0.53 5.63
CA GLN A 134 -8.78 -0.28 4.39
C GLN A 134 -8.17 0.83 3.54
N LEU A 135 -7.43 1.75 4.14
CA LEU A 135 -6.73 2.83 3.45
C LEU A 135 -5.25 2.51 3.21
N SER A 136 -4.58 1.87 4.16
CA SER A 136 -3.13 1.69 4.13
C SER A 136 -2.65 0.41 3.43
N ALA A 137 -3.43 -0.67 3.45
CA ALA A 137 -3.01 -1.98 2.96
C ALA A 137 -3.91 -2.54 1.84
N ASN A 138 -5.24 -2.49 2.03
CA ASN A 138 -6.19 -3.09 1.09
C ASN A 138 -6.10 -2.50 -0.33
N PRO A 139 -5.84 -1.19 -0.53
CA PRO A 139 -5.67 -0.62 -1.87
C PRO A 139 -4.54 -1.28 -2.67
N VAL A 140 -3.45 -1.69 -2.02
CA VAL A 140 -2.32 -2.37 -2.69
C VAL A 140 -2.78 -3.70 -3.29
N GLY A 141 -3.47 -4.53 -2.51
CA GLY A 141 -4.00 -5.80 -3.00
C GLY A 141 -5.02 -5.62 -4.12
N ARG A 142 -5.90 -4.62 -4.00
CA ARG A 142 -6.91 -4.31 -5.02
C ARG A 142 -6.27 -3.79 -6.33
N LEU A 143 -5.22 -2.96 -6.25
CA LEU A 143 -4.45 -2.52 -7.42
C LEU A 143 -3.78 -3.71 -8.11
N LEU A 144 -3.18 -4.63 -7.35
CA LEU A 144 -2.59 -5.84 -7.91
C LEU A 144 -3.66 -6.70 -8.60
N LEU A 145 -4.80 -6.99 -7.95
CA LEU A 145 -5.88 -7.76 -8.55
C LEU A 145 -6.40 -7.10 -9.84
N HIS A 146 -6.52 -5.77 -9.86
CA HIS A 146 -6.91 -5.02 -11.05
C HIS A 146 -5.94 -5.25 -12.21
N LEU A 147 -4.62 -5.21 -11.97
CA LEU A 147 -3.60 -5.50 -12.98
C LEU A 147 -3.70 -6.94 -13.51
N TYR A 148 -4.14 -7.90 -12.70
CA TYR A 148 -4.38 -9.28 -13.09
C TYR A 148 -5.77 -9.49 -13.75
N GLY A 149 -6.59 -8.44 -13.89
CA GLY A 149 -7.93 -8.51 -14.46
C GLY A 149 -8.96 -9.17 -13.54
N VAL A 150 -8.70 -9.23 -12.23
CA VAL A 150 -9.58 -9.83 -11.21
C VAL A 150 -10.32 -8.70 -10.48
N ASN A 151 -11.63 -8.59 -10.73
CA ASN A 151 -12.46 -7.48 -10.23
C ASN A 151 -13.75 -7.96 -9.53
N ASP A 152 -13.91 -9.26 -9.28
CA ASP A 152 -15.10 -9.75 -8.59
C ASP A 152 -15.06 -9.43 -7.09
N ALA A 153 -16.24 -9.17 -6.51
CA ALA A 153 -16.36 -8.69 -5.14
C ALA A 153 -15.82 -9.70 -4.10
N GLN A 154 -15.90 -11.02 -4.37
CA GLN A 154 -15.39 -12.02 -3.44
C GLN A 154 -13.86 -12.08 -3.47
N ALA A 155 -13.25 -11.96 -4.65
CA ALA A 155 -11.79 -11.87 -4.75
C ALA A 155 -11.25 -10.62 -4.05
N LEU A 156 -11.91 -9.46 -4.23
CA LEU A 156 -11.54 -8.23 -3.53
C LEU A 156 -11.63 -8.38 -2.01
N GLN A 157 -12.71 -8.97 -1.47
CA GLN A 157 -12.84 -9.22 -0.04
C GLN A 157 -11.76 -10.16 0.51
N LYS A 158 -11.39 -11.20 -0.23
CA LYS A 158 -10.30 -12.11 0.15
C LYS A 158 -8.94 -11.41 0.14
N SER A 159 -8.70 -10.56 -0.86
CA SER A 159 -7.49 -9.74 -0.92
C SER A 159 -7.42 -8.79 0.26
N ASP A 160 -8.51 -8.10 0.59
CA ASP A 160 -8.59 -7.21 1.74
C ASP A 160 -8.27 -7.94 3.06
N ALA A 161 -8.77 -9.16 3.22
CA ALA A 161 -8.48 -9.97 4.40
C ALA A 161 -6.98 -10.31 4.51
N ILE A 162 -6.33 -10.70 3.39
CA ILE A 162 -4.89 -10.97 3.35
C ILE A 162 -4.10 -9.69 3.66
N CYS A 163 -4.41 -8.58 2.98
CA CYS A 163 -3.68 -7.32 3.15
C CYS A 163 -3.83 -6.79 4.58
N SER A 164 -5.04 -6.84 5.15
CA SER A 164 -5.27 -6.46 6.54
C SER A 164 -4.50 -7.37 7.51
N ALA A 165 -4.47 -8.69 7.28
CA ALA A 165 -3.71 -9.62 8.12
C ALA A 165 -2.22 -9.29 8.11
N LEU A 166 -1.64 -9.08 6.92
CA LEU A 166 -0.22 -8.73 6.78
C LEU A 166 0.10 -7.41 7.46
N GLN A 167 -0.75 -6.40 7.29
CA GLN A 167 -0.56 -5.09 7.90
C GLN A 167 -0.61 -5.16 9.44
N LEU A 168 -1.57 -5.91 9.99
CA LEU A 168 -1.67 -6.14 11.43
C LEU A 168 -0.44 -6.86 11.98
N ILE A 169 0.05 -7.89 11.26
CA ILE A 169 1.28 -8.60 11.65
C ILE A 169 2.46 -7.63 11.68
N ASN A 170 2.64 -6.79 10.67
CA ASN A 170 3.72 -5.80 10.62
C ASN A 170 3.65 -4.85 11.82
N PHE A 171 2.48 -4.27 12.11
CA PHE A 171 2.29 -3.39 13.27
C PHE A 171 2.69 -4.05 14.59
N TRP A 172 2.36 -5.33 14.76
CA TRP A 172 2.64 -6.01 16.02
C TRP A 172 4.05 -6.59 16.10
N GLN A 173 4.72 -6.79 14.97
CA GLN A 173 6.16 -7.11 14.93
C GLN A 173 7.01 -5.89 15.28
N ASP A 174 6.61 -4.71 14.81
CA ASP A 174 7.40 -3.48 14.85
C ASP A 174 7.08 -2.58 16.07
N LEU A 175 6.32 -3.09 17.07
CA LEU A 175 5.93 -2.33 18.27
C LEU A 175 7.12 -1.70 19.01
N SER A 176 8.28 -2.38 19.07
CA SER A 176 9.48 -1.87 19.71
C SER A 176 10.10 -0.69 18.98
N GLU A 177 9.82 -0.53 17.68
CA GLU A 177 10.28 0.55 16.84
C GLU A 177 9.25 1.68 16.73
N ASP A 178 7.96 1.31 16.66
CA ASP A 178 6.86 2.25 16.45
C ASP A 178 6.51 3.05 17.70
N ILE A 179 6.47 2.42 18.87
CA ILE A 179 6.13 3.09 20.13
C ILE A 179 7.07 4.27 20.43
N PRO A 180 8.40 4.14 20.31
CA PRO A 180 9.33 5.27 20.49
C PRO A 180 9.13 6.40 19.47
N ARG A 181 8.57 6.09 18.29
CA ARG A 181 8.24 7.06 17.23
C ARG A 181 6.87 7.72 17.43
N GLY A 182 6.13 7.37 18.48
CA GLY A 182 4.80 7.89 18.78
C GLY A 182 3.66 7.24 17.98
N ARG A 183 3.88 6.03 17.47
CA ARG A 183 2.90 5.23 16.72
C ARG A 183 2.36 4.12 17.59
N PHE A 184 1.04 4.05 17.71
CA PHE A 184 0.38 3.14 18.67
C PHE A 184 -0.67 2.28 17.97
N TYR A 185 -0.25 1.13 17.43
CA TYR A 185 -1.10 0.21 16.67
C TYR A 185 -1.67 -0.95 17.52
N LEU A 186 -1.70 -0.81 18.85
CA LEU A 186 -2.38 -1.76 19.73
C LEU A 186 -3.82 -1.29 20.01
N PRO A 187 -4.83 -2.17 19.86
CA PRO A 187 -6.21 -1.88 20.25
C PRO A 187 -6.30 -1.60 21.74
N GLN A 188 -6.78 -0.42 22.13
CA GLN A 188 -6.79 0.04 23.53
C GLN A 188 -7.70 -0.79 24.43
N ASP A 189 -8.79 -1.32 23.91
CA ASP A 189 -9.73 -2.19 24.63
C ASP A 189 -9.11 -3.55 25.02
N GLN A 190 -7.96 -3.91 24.45
CA GLN A 190 -7.28 -5.17 24.71
C GLN A 190 -6.00 -5.00 25.55
N THR A 191 -5.49 -3.78 25.74
CA THR A 191 -4.21 -3.53 26.43
C THR A 191 -4.24 -3.81 27.93
N GLN A 192 -5.41 -4.10 28.51
CA GLN A 192 -5.55 -4.50 29.91
C GLN A 192 -5.32 -6.01 30.16
N GLN A 193 -5.15 -6.79 29.11
CA GLN A 193 -4.83 -8.20 29.19
C GLN A 193 -3.34 -8.41 29.52
N GLU A 194 -3.01 -9.54 30.12
CA GLU A 194 -1.60 -9.95 30.26
C GLU A 194 -0.96 -10.07 28.86
N THR A 195 0.26 -9.59 28.72
CA THR A 195 0.95 -9.52 27.42
C THR A 195 0.94 -10.83 26.60
N PRO A 196 1.15 -12.03 27.18
CA PRO A 196 1.09 -13.27 26.42
C PRO A 196 -0.29 -13.54 25.83
N LEU A 197 -1.36 -13.30 26.61
CA LEU A 197 -2.75 -13.50 26.16
C LEU A 197 -3.15 -12.49 25.08
N LEU A 198 -2.67 -11.25 25.22
CA LEU A 198 -2.88 -10.23 24.19
C LEU A 198 -2.24 -10.66 22.86
N ILE A 199 -0.97 -11.04 22.87
CA ILE A 199 -0.27 -11.46 21.65
C ILE A 199 -0.94 -12.68 21.02
N GLU A 200 -1.36 -13.67 21.83
CA GLU A 200 -2.09 -14.85 21.33
C GLU A 200 -3.39 -14.46 20.64
N ALA A 201 -4.18 -13.56 21.24
CA ALA A 201 -5.45 -13.07 20.65
C ALA A 201 -5.22 -12.31 19.35
N LEU A 202 -4.20 -11.44 19.28
CA LEU A 202 -3.84 -10.70 18.09
C LEU A 202 -3.37 -11.62 16.96
N CYS A 203 -2.50 -12.60 17.27
CA CYS A 203 -2.06 -13.61 16.29
C CYS A 203 -3.21 -14.46 15.78
N ALA A 204 -4.12 -14.90 16.66
CA ALA A 204 -5.30 -15.66 16.27
C ALA A 204 -6.20 -14.87 15.31
N HIS A 205 -6.37 -13.56 15.54
CA HIS A 205 -7.15 -12.70 14.66
C HIS A 205 -6.51 -12.53 13.29
N ALA A 206 -5.21 -12.24 13.23
CA ALA A 206 -4.47 -12.14 11.97
C ALA A 206 -4.52 -13.47 11.18
N HIS A 207 -4.36 -14.60 11.87
CA HIS A 207 -4.50 -15.94 11.26
C HIS A 207 -5.91 -16.15 10.69
N GLN A 208 -6.95 -15.78 11.42
CA GLN A 208 -8.34 -15.89 10.92
C GLN A 208 -8.55 -15.09 9.63
N LEU A 209 -8.08 -13.84 9.56
CA LEU A 209 -8.13 -13.03 8.34
C LEU A 209 -7.35 -13.68 7.20
N MET A 210 -6.15 -14.18 7.45
CA MET A 210 -5.33 -14.89 6.46
C MET A 210 -6.07 -16.10 5.90
N MET A 211 -6.72 -16.90 6.76
CA MET A 211 -7.49 -18.07 6.34
C MET A 211 -8.75 -17.72 5.55
N GLN A 212 -9.40 -16.57 5.85
CA GLN A 212 -10.51 -16.03 5.03
C GLN A 212 -10.05 -15.66 3.63
N GLY A 213 -8.85 -15.10 3.52
CA GLY A 213 -8.26 -14.70 2.24
C GLY A 213 -7.63 -15.84 1.45
N ALA A 214 -7.17 -16.91 2.09
CA ALA A 214 -6.40 -18.00 1.47
C ALA A 214 -7.03 -18.59 0.18
N PRO A 215 -8.37 -18.74 0.06
CA PRO A 215 -8.98 -19.26 -1.18
C PRO A 215 -8.78 -18.34 -2.41
N LEU A 216 -8.26 -17.12 -2.25
CA LEU A 216 -7.93 -16.23 -3.37
C LEU A 216 -6.93 -16.88 -4.33
N VAL A 217 -6.05 -17.72 -3.83
CA VAL A 217 -5.05 -18.46 -4.62
C VAL A 217 -5.66 -19.18 -5.84
N HIS A 218 -6.91 -19.63 -5.74
CA HIS A 218 -7.63 -20.33 -6.81
C HIS A 218 -8.34 -19.37 -7.81
N GLN A 219 -8.30 -18.06 -7.56
CA GLN A 219 -9.01 -17.05 -8.35
C GLN A 219 -8.05 -16.12 -9.11
N VAL A 220 -6.78 -16.09 -8.72
CA VAL A 220 -5.76 -15.26 -9.39
C VAL A 220 -5.06 -16.12 -10.45
N PRO A 221 -4.98 -15.61 -11.73
CA PRO A 221 -4.36 -16.37 -12.80
C PRO A 221 -2.83 -16.45 -12.66
N GLY A 222 -2.26 -17.53 -13.20
CA GLY A 222 -0.82 -17.72 -13.30
C GLY A 222 -0.13 -18.02 -11.96
N ARG A 223 1.14 -17.63 -11.84
CA ARG A 223 1.97 -17.94 -10.67
C ARG A 223 1.66 -17.08 -9.43
N ALA A 224 0.90 -16.02 -9.57
CA ALA A 224 0.48 -15.20 -8.43
C ALA A 224 -0.50 -15.92 -7.51
N GLY A 225 -1.14 -16.99 -7.99
CA GLY A 225 -2.00 -17.87 -7.22
C GLY A 225 -1.28 -19.02 -6.50
N TRP A 226 0.05 -19.01 -6.41
CA TRP A 226 0.82 -20.11 -5.79
C TRP A 226 1.39 -19.69 -4.43
#